data_0a0ae853da890bf6f93a6ad24bced7bd
#
_entry.id   0a0ae853da890bf6f93a6ad24bced7bd
#
_cell.length_a   1.000
_cell.length_b   1.000
_cell.length_c   1.000
_cell.angle_alpha   90.00
_cell.angle_beta   90.00
_cell.angle_gamma   90.00
#
_symmetry.space_group_name_H-M   'P 1'
#
loop_
_entity.id
_entity.type
_entity.pdbx_description
1 polymer ?
#
loop_
_entity_poly.entity_id
_entity_poly.type
_entity_poly.pdbx_seq_one_letter_code
_entity_poly.pdbx_strand_id
1 'polypeptide(L)'
;CFAQHGSRFRLGCWSTDIAAGEEVAIKLECVKTKHPQLHIESKIYKMMQGGVGIPTIRWCGAEGDYNVMVMELLGPSLEDLFNFCSRKFSLKTVLLLADQMISRIEYIHSKNFIHRDVKPDNFLMGLGKKGNLVYIIDFGLAKKYRDARTHQHIPYRENKNLTGTARYASINTHLGIEQSRRDDLESLGYVLMYFNLGSLPWQGLKAATKRQKYERISEKKMSTPIEVLCKGYPSEFATYLNFCRSLRFDDKPDYSYLRQLFRNLFHRQGFSYDYVFDWNMLKFGASRAADDAERERRDREERLRHSRNPATRGLPSTASGRLRGTQEVAPPTPLTPTSHTANTSPRPVSGMERERKVSMRLHRGAPVNISSSDLTGRQDTSRMSTSQRSRDVASLRLHAARQGARCRPQRPRRTTY
;
A
#
# COMPACT_ATOMS: atom_id res chain seq x y z
N CYS A 1 6.50 16.48 -8.62
CA CYS A 1 5.27 16.55 -7.81
C CYS A 1 4.52 15.24 -7.95
N PHE A 2 4.59 14.37 -6.97
CA PHE A 2 3.72 13.19 -6.91
C PHE A 2 2.42 13.60 -6.25
N ALA A 3 1.37 13.77 -7.04
CA ALA A 3 0.03 14.04 -6.55
C ALA A 3 -0.61 12.70 -6.13
N GLN A 4 -0.72 12.43 -4.84
CA GLN A 4 -1.57 11.34 -4.36
C GLN A 4 -3.04 11.69 -4.63
N HIS A 5 -3.66 10.95 -5.53
CA HIS A 5 -5.11 10.99 -5.77
C HIS A 5 -5.81 10.25 -4.62
N GLY A 6 -6.47 10.97 -3.72
CA GLY A 6 -7.45 10.34 -2.83
C GLY A 6 -7.57 10.86 -1.40
N SER A 7 -6.63 11.61 -0.85
CA SER A 7 -6.81 12.25 0.45
C SER A 7 -7.13 13.75 0.31
N ARG A 8 -7.85 14.31 1.28
CA ARG A 8 -8.22 15.75 1.32
C ARG A 8 -7.02 16.71 1.42
N PHE A 9 -5.80 16.18 1.45
CA PHE A 9 -4.54 16.90 1.55
C PHE A 9 -3.87 16.89 0.19
N ARG A 10 -3.80 18.06 -0.44
CA ARG A 10 -3.13 18.26 -1.72
C ARG A 10 -1.73 18.81 -1.49
N LEU A 11 -0.81 18.28 -2.28
CA LEU A 11 0.55 18.71 -2.57
C LEU A 11 1.60 18.28 -1.55
N GLY A 12 2.14 17.07 -1.76
CA GLY A 12 3.54 16.82 -1.42
C GLY A 12 4.42 17.46 -2.50
N CYS A 13 5.07 18.55 -2.20
CA CYS A 13 6.18 19.07 -2.99
C CYS A 13 7.47 18.54 -2.38
N TRP A 14 8.44 18.16 -3.22
CA TRP A 14 9.81 18.02 -2.77
C TRP A 14 10.57 19.33 -3.06
N SER A 15 11.51 19.64 -2.22
CA SER A 15 12.35 20.83 -2.34
C SER A 15 13.71 20.53 -1.72
N THR A 16 14.68 21.36 -2.00
CA THR A 16 15.99 21.30 -1.35
C THR A 16 16.01 22.29 -0.21
N ASP A 17 16.38 21.85 0.98
CA ASP A 17 16.70 22.72 2.11
C ASP A 17 18.01 23.45 1.75
N ILE A 18 17.92 24.76 1.55
CA ILE A 18 19.06 25.57 1.08
C ILE A 18 20.16 25.63 2.15
N ALA A 19 19.82 25.50 3.43
CA ALA A 19 20.78 25.56 4.52
C ALA A 19 21.54 24.25 4.71
N ALA A 20 20.84 23.11 4.55
CA ALA A 20 21.41 21.79 4.75
C ALA A 20 21.83 21.10 3.43
N GLY A 21 21.40 21.59 2.27
CA GLY A 21 21.60 20.95 0.97
C GLY A 21 20.85 19.60 0.82
N GLU A 22 19.92 19.31 1.74
CA GLU A 22 19.17 18.06 1.76
C GLU A 22 17.81 18.21 1.05
N GLU A 23 17.40 17.14 0.36
CA GLU A 23 16.05 17.06 -0.20
C GLU A 23 15.03 16.76 0.90
N VAL A 24 13.91 17.47 0.84
CA VAL A 24 12.82 17.37 1.83
C VAL A 24 11.46 17.20 1.15
N ALA A 25 10.53 16.56 1.84
CA ALA A 25 9.12 16.50 1.47
C ALA A 25 8.34 17.56 2.25
N ILE A 26 7.44 18.28 1.56
CA ILE A 26 6.65 19.34 2.14
C ILE A 26 5.17 18.98 2.01
N LYS A 27 4.46 18.87 3.13
CA LYS A 27 3.00 18.67 3.20
C LYS A 27 2.33 20.00 3.55
N LEU A 28 1.35 20.39 2.72
CA LEU A 28 0.65 21.66 2.83
C LEU A 28 -0.84 21.43 3.14
N GLU A 29 -1.40 22.25 4.03
CA GLU A 29 -2.82 22.29 4.34
C GLU A 29 -3.28 23.76 4.34
N CYS A 30 -4.34 24.09 3.62
CA CYS A 30 -4.89 25.46 3.63
C CYS A 30 -5.38 25.83 5.03
N VAL A 31 -4.98 27.00 5.56
CA VAL A 31 -5.39 27.50 6.88
C VAL A 31 -6.91 27.64 6.98
N LYS A 32 -7.59 27.96 5.86
CA LYS A 32 -9.05 28.11 5.78
C LYS A 32 -9.81 26.79 5.69
N THR A 33 -9.12 25.63 5.84
CA THR A 33 -9.83 24.33 5.81
C THR A 33 -10.83 24.20 6.95
N LYS A 34 -11.99 23.60 6.68
CA LYS A 34 -13.03 23.36 7.71
C LYS A 34 -12.59 22.41 8.83
N HIS A 35 -11.61 21.56 8.55
CA HIS A 35 -11.12 20.52 9.48
C HIS A 35 -9.60 20.49 9.44
N PRO A 36 -8.91 21.39 10.17
CA PRO A 36 -7.45 21.41 10.21
C PRO A 36 -6.92 20.15 10.89
N GLN A 37 -6.06 19.43 10.21
CA GLN A 37 -5.48 18.15 10.69
C GLN A 37 -3.96 18.18 10.74
N LEU A 38 -3.29 18.98 9.91
CA LEU A 38 -1.83 18.96 9.78
C LEU A 38 -1.11 19.26 11.10
N HIS A 39 -1.65 20.17 11.91
CA HIS A 39 -1.11 20.48 13.23
C HIS A 39 -1.22 19.29 14.21
N ILE A 40 -2.33 18.55 14.16
CA ILE A 40 -2.52 17.35 14.99
C ILE A 40 -1.58 16.23 14.51
N GLU A 41 -1.50 16.04 13.21
CA GLU A 41 -0.62 15.07 12.60
C GLU A 41 0.85 15.35 12.92
N SER A 42 1.30 16.60 12.87
CA SER A 42 2.66 16.99 13.22
C SER A 42 3.00 16.69 14.68
N LYS A 43 2.05 16.86 15.61
CA LYS A 43 2.22 16.47 17.02
C LYS A 43 2.38 14.96 17.17
N ILE A 44 1.62 14.17 16.42
CA ILE A 44 1.73 12.71 16.45
C ILE A 44 3.10 12.29 15.91
N TYR A 45 3.56 12.86 14.79
CA TYR A 45 4.91 12.61 14.28
C TYR A 45 5.98 12.92 15.32
N LYS A 46 5.86 14.03 16.06
CA LYS A 46 6.82 14.37 17.14
C LYS A 46 6.87 13.31 18.24
N MET A 47 5.71 12.74 18.61
CA MET A 47 5.66 11.64 19.59
C MET A 47 6.24 10.33 19.05
N MET A 48 6.22 10.12 17.73
CA MET A 48 6.76 8.96 17.06
C MET A 48 8.26 9.07 16.75
N GLN A 49 8.86 10.26 16.88
CA GLN A 49 10.27 10.48 16.50
C GLN A 49 11.22 9.51 17.20
N GLY A 50 12.31 9.15 16.50
CA GLY A 50 13.31 8.17 16.95
C GLY A 50 12.92 6.72 16.67
N GLY A 51 11.71 6.45 16.20
CA GLY A 51 11.28 5.12 15.77
C GLY A 51 11.86 4.73 14.41
N VAL A 52 12.24 3.46 14.29
CA VAL A 52 12.70 2.91 13.02
C VAL A 52 11.56 2.98 12.00
N GLY A 53 11.83 3.56 10.81
CA GLY A 53 10.84 3.71 9.75
C GLY A 53 9.77 4.77 10.04
N ILE A 54 10.07 5.75 10.89
CA ILE A 54 9.29 6.98 11.06
C ILE A 54 10.10 8.12 10.44
N PRO A 55 9.54 8.87 9.48
CA PRO A 55 10.26 9.98 8.87
C PRO A 55 10.55 11.09 9.88
N THR A 56 11.72 11.69 9.74
CA THR A 56 12.13 12.83 10.58
C THR A 56 11.35 14.06 10.17
N ILE A 57 10.75 14.76 11.15
CA ILE A 57 10.14 16.07 10.93
C ILE A 57 11.23 17.13 11.09
N ARG A 58 11.43 17.93 10.02
CA ARG A 58 12.41 19.01 9.98
C ARG A 58 11.85 20.31 10.52
N TRP A 59 10.63 20.65 10.11
CA TRP A 59 9.97 21.88 10.52
C TRP A 59 8.45 21.77 10.40
N CYS A 60 7.73 22.52 11.22
CA CYS A 60 6.28 22.71 11.16
C CYS A 60 5.94 24.15 11.52
N GLY A 61 5.08 24.77 10.74
CA GLY A 61 4.64 26.14 10.98
C GLY A 61 3.54 26.56 10.03
N ALA A 62 3.25 27.86 10.01
CA ALA A 62 2.35 28.48 9.07
C ALA A 62 3.13 29.40 8.14
N GLU A 63 2.82 29.37 6.85
CA GLU A 63 3.42 30.20 5.83
C GLU A 63 2.34 30.69 4.87
N GLY A 64 2.06 31.98 4.89
CA GLY A 64 0.97 32.59 4.12
C GLY A 64 -0.38 31.93 4.43
N ASP A 65 -1.03 31.40 3.41
CA ASP A 65 -2.36 30.75 3.51
C ASP A 65 -2.27 29.24 3.87
N TYR A 66 -1.09 28.73 4.25
CA TYR A 66 -0.88 27.30 4.48
C TYR A 66 -0.26 26.97 5.83
N ASN A 67 -0.77 25.94 6.47
CA ASN A 67 -0.05 25.16 7.46
C ASN A 67 0.92 24.26 6.70
N VAL A 68 2.16 24.18 7.16
CA VAL A 68 3.26 23.52 6.47
C VAL A 68 3.92 22.52 7.41
N MET A 69 4.20 21.33 6.91
CA MET A 69 5.05 20.33 7.59
C MET A 69 6.14 19.89 6.63
N VAL A 70 7.40 20.08 7.03
CA VAL A 70 8.60 19.68 6.28
C VAL A 70 9.17 18.43 6.94
N MET A 71 9.42 17.41 6.14
CA MET A 71 9.89 16.10 6.62
C MET A 71 10.94 15.49 5.69
N GLU A 72 11.60 14.47 6.19
CA GLU A 72 12.51 13.63 5.41
C GLU A 72 11.87 13.19 4.09
N LEU A 73 12.58 13.37 2.97
CA LEU A 73 12.16 12.83 1.70
C LEU A 73 12.34 11.31 1.69
N LEU A 74 11.32 10.60 1.29
CA LEU A 74 11.33 9.15 1.17
C LEU A 74 11.23 8.72 -0.30
N GLY A 75 11.50 7.46 -0.54
CA GLY A 75 11.35 6.82 -1.83
C GLY A 75 9.89 6.50 -2.19
N PRO A 76 9.68 5.64 -3.20
CA PRO A 76 8.34 5.28 -3.67
C PRO A 76 7.53 4.54 -2.61
N SER A 77 6.20 4.67 -2.68
CA SER A 77 5.28 3.88 -1.87
C SER A 77 5.25 2.41 -2.31
N LEU A 78 4.79 1.53 -1.43
CA LEU A 78 4.60 0.13 -1.80
C LEU A 78 3.52 -0.05 -2.88
N GLU A 79 2.54 0.86 -3.00
CA GLU A 79 1.60 0.86 -4.13
C GLU A 79 2.29 1.22 -5.45
N ASP A 80 3.20 2.22 -5.46
CA ASP A 80 3.99 2.59 -6.64
C ASP A 80 4.89 1.42 -7.07
N LEU A 81 5.59 0.79 -6.13
CA LEU A 81 6.46 -0.36 -6.39
C LEU A 81 5.67 -1.58 -6.84
N PHE A 82 4.48 -1.80 -6.28
CA PHE A 82 3.59 -2.86 -6.69
C PHE A 82 3.13 -2.68 -8.14
N ASN A 83 2.74 -1.47 -8.52
CA ASN A 83 2.40 -1.14 -9.89
C ASN A 83 3.62 -1.28 -10.82
N PHE A 84 4.82 -0.85 -10.39
CA PHE A 84 6.06 -1.02 -11.13
C PHE A 84 6.42 -2.50 -11.38
N CYS A 85 6.10 -3.39 -10.43
CA CYS A 85 6.26 -4.85 -10.54
C CYS A 85 5.05 -5.53 -11.20
N SER A 86 4.28 -4.81 -12.03
CA SER A 86 3.09 -5.33 -12.74
C SER A 86 2.04 -5.93 -11.79
N ARG A 87 1.91 -5.35 -10.59
CA ARG A 87 0.94 -5.73 -9.55
C ARG A 87 1.10 -7.19 -9.09
N LYS A 88 2.32 -7.63 -8.95
CA LYS A 88 2.65 -8.94 -8.41
C LYS A 88 3.98 -8.88 -7.67
N PHE A 89 3.95 -9.26 -6.39
CA PHE A 89 5.16 -9.48 -5.61
C PHE A 89 5.42 -10.97 -5.42
N SER A 90 6.70 -11.34 -5.44
CA SER A 90 7.12 -12.68 -5.04
C SER A 90 6.84 -12.93 -3.56
N LEU A 91 6.69 -14.19 -3.18
CA LEU A 91 6.52 -14.56 -1.77
C LEU A 91 7.66 -14.04 -0.91
N LYS A 92 8.91 -14.07 -1.41
CA LYS A 92 10.08 -13.50 -0.70
C LYS A 92 9.87 -12.03 -0.38
N THR A 93 9.48 -11.23 -1.37
CA THR A 93 9.21 -9.78 -1.18
C THR A 93 8.08 -9.56 -0.18
N VAL A 94 6.96 -10.29 -0.29
CA VAL A 94 5.84 -10.16 0.65
C VAL A 94 6.26 -10.48 2.09
N LEU A 95 7.07 -11.51 2.30
CA LEU A 95 7.53 -11.91 3.63
C LEU A 95 8.55 -10.92 4.24
N LEU A 96 9.47 -10.38 3.42
CA LEU A 96 10.38 -9.33 3.85
C LEU A 96 9.62 -8.06 4.28
N LEU A 97 8.58 -7.69 3.55
CA LEU A 97 7.72 -6.56 3.87
C LEU A 97 6.88 -6.82 5.12
N ALA A 98 6.29 -8.00 5.27
CA ALA A 98 5.44 -8.35 6.40
C ALA A 98 6.15 -8.17 7.74
N ASP A 99 7.39 -8.63 7.87
CA ASP A 99 8.20 -8.49 9.09
C ASP A 99 8.39 -7.02 9.49
N GLN A 100 8.72 -6.16 8.53
CA GLN A 100 8.90 -4.74 8.77
C GLN A 100 7.56 -4.03 9.04
N MET A 101 6.51 -4.32 8.29
CA MET A 101 5.21 -3.68 8.44
C MET A 101 4.56 -4.00 9.79
N ILE A 102 4.64 -5.25 10.27
CA ILE A 102 4.19 -5.63 11.61
C ILE A 102 4.96 -4.82 12.67
N SER A 103 6.28 -4.68 12.51
CA SER A 103 7.14 -3.95 13.45
C SER A 103 6.81 -2.45 13.49
N ARG A 104 6.42 -1.83 12.34
CA ARG A 104 5.97 -0.43 12.28
C ARG A 104 4.66 -0.23 13.02
N ILE A 105 3.70 -1.14 12.82
CA ILE A 105 2.40 -1.08 13.51
C ILE A 105 2.59 -1.30 15.01
N GLU A 106 3.39 -2.28 15.43
CA GLU A 106 3.72 -2.48 16.85
C GLU A 106 4.32 -1.23 17.49
N TYR A 107 5.26 -0.55 16.81
CA TYR A 107 5.84 0.68 17.30
C TYR A 107 4.79 1.76 17.55
N ILE A 108 3.87 1.99 16.59
CA ILE A 108 2.79 2.97 16.72
C ILE A 108 1.89 2.61 17.91
N HIS A 109 1.53 1.35 18.06
CA HIS A 109 0.71 0.87 19.16
C HIS A 109 1.44 1.02 20.52
N SER A 110 2.76 0.83 20.56
CA SER A 110 3.58 1.07 21.76
C SER A 110 3.59 2.53 22.20
N LYS A 111 3.37 3.46 21.25
CA LYS A 111 3.23 4.89 21.51
C LYS A 111 1.79 5.30 21.83
N ASN A 112 0.90 4.33 22.13
CA ASN A 112 -0.49 4.52 22.52
C ASN A 112 -1.43 5.02 21.39
N PHE A 113 -1.04 4.85 20.14
CA PHE A 113 -1.82 5.22 18.96
C PHE A 113 -2.17 3.99 18.11
N ILE A 114 -3.27 4.09 17.37
CA ILE A 114 -3.62 3.23 16.25
C ILE A 114 -3.61 4.07 14.98
N HIS A 115 -3.21 3.47 13.85
CA HIS A 115 -3.02 4.18 12.58
C HIS A 115 -4.33 4.45 11.86
N ARG A 116 -5.21 3.45 11.78
CA ARG A 116 -6.56 3.45 11.18
C ARG A 116 -6.65 3.59 9.65
N ASP A 117 -5.51 3.72 8.95
CA ASP A 117 -5.49 3.71 7.47
C ASP A 117 -4.26 2.93 6.96
N VAL A 118 -4.14 1.69 7.41
CA VAL A 118 -3.10 0.76 6.95
C VAL A 118 -3.40 0.36 5.50
N LYS A 119 -2.54 0.80 4.59
CA LYS A 119 -2.65 0.56 3.13
C LYS A 119 -1.28 0.69 2.47
N PRO A 120 -1.06 0.12 1.26
CA PRO A 120 0.23 0.17 0.56
C PRO A 120 0.76 1.59 0.32
N ASP A 121 -0.14 2.56 0.06
CA ASP A 121 0.22 3.96 -0.18
C ASP A 121 0.91 4.64 1.02
N ASN A 122 0.64 4.16 2.24
CA ASN A 122 1.15 4.72 3.48
C ASN A 122 2.44 4.04 3.98
N PHE A 123 2.99 3.12 3.19
CA PHE A 123 4.32 2.55 3.43
C PHE A 123 5.25 2.93 2.28
N LEU A 124 6.35 3.60 2.60
CA LEU A 124 7.34 4.07 1.65
C LEU A 124 8.70 3.42 1.93
N MET A 125 9.47 3.15 0.88
CA MET A 125 10.86 2.75 1.05
C MET A 125 11.71 3.98 1.38
N GLY A 126 12.79 3.77 2.13
CA GLY A 126 13.79 4.81 2.31
C GLY A 126 14.60 5.07 1.03
N LEU A 127 15.51 6.06 1.10
CA LEU A 127 16.41 6.43 0.00
C LEU A 127 17.86 6.09 0.34
N GLY A 128 18.68 5.89 -0.69
CA GLY A 128 20.12 5.64 -0.55
C GLY A 128 20.42 4.47 0.39
N LYS A 129 21.21 4.71 1.44
CA LYS A 129 21.58 3.68 2.44
C LYS A 129 20.42 3.10 3.22
N LYS A 130 19.26 3.79 3.24
CA LYS A 130 18.01 3.34 3.88
C LYS A 130 17.03 2.70 2.89
N GLY A 131 17.46 2.40 1.66
CA GLY A 131 16.60 1.90 0.58
C GLY A 131 15.93 0.54 0.84
N ASN A 132 16.41 -0.21 1.83
CA ASN A 132 15.82 -1.47 2.29
C ASN A 132 14.88 -1.33 3.50
N LEU A 133 14.70 -0.10 4.01
CA LEU A 133 13.88 0.18 5.17
C LEU A 133 12.49 0.63 4.76
N VAL A 134 11.46 -0.02 5.33
CA VAL A 134 10.06 0.38 5.16
C VAL A 134 9.70 1.43 6.20
N TYR A 135 9.22 2.58 5.72
CA TYR A 135 8.67 3.67 6.52
C TYR A 135 7.15 3.61 6.53
N ILE A 136 6.54 4.08 7.61
CA ILE A 136 5.09 4.33 7.68
C ILE A 136 4.83 5.82 7.79
N ILE A 137 3.84 6.32 7.03
CA ILE A 137 3.49 7.74 6.95
C ILE A 137 1.98 7.94 7.13
N ASP A 138 1.57 9.22 7.16
CA ASP A 138 0.18 9.70 7.19
C ASP A 138 -0.58 9.34 8.47
N PHE A 139 -0.25 10.05 9.56
CA PHE A 139 -0.94 9.95 10.83
C PHE A 139 -2.20 10.84 10.92
N GLY A 140 -2.70 11.36 9.79
CA GLY A 140 -3.87 12.24 9.75
C GLY A 140 -5.16 11.58 10.27
N LEU A 141 -5.25 10.25 10.24
CA LEU A 141 -6.36 9.48 10.79
C LEU A 141 -5.99 8.75 12.10
N ALA A 142 -4.75 8.87 12.57
CA ALA A 142 -4.32 8.17 13.78
C ALA A 142 -5.08 8.64 15.01
N LYS A 143 -5.27 7.73 15.96
CA LYS A 143 -6.04 7.98 17.18
C LYS A 143 -5.35 7.37 18.40
N LYS A 144 -5.34 8.12 19.50
CA LYS A 144 -4.93 7.59 20.81
C LYS A 144 -5.96 6.54 21.25
N TYR A 145 -5.52 5.29 21.51
CA TYR A 145 -6.38 4.17 21.88
C TYR A 145 -6.30 3.81 23.35
N ARG A 146 -5.31 4.34 24.07
CA ARG A 146 -5.18 4.17 25.52
C ARG A 146 -4.51 5.39 26.15
N ASP A 147 -4.74 5.60 27.42
CA ASP A 147 -4.03 6.62 28.19
C ASP A 147 -2.55 6.27 28.32
N ALA A 148 -1.67 7.27 28.19
CA ALA A 148 -0.22 7.04 28.18
C ALA A 148 0.34 6.64 29.54
N ARG A 149 -0.31 7.04 30.65
CA ARG A 149 0.13 6.80 32.02
C ARG A 149 -0.53 5.57 32.63
N THR A 150 -1.85 5.48 32.51
CA THR A 150 -2.64 4.42 33.15
C THR A 150 -2.79 3.20 32.26
N HIS A 151 -2.53 3.33 30.96
CA HIS A 151 -2.80 2.35 29.91
C HIS A 151 -4.26 1.93 29.81
N GLN A 152 -5.18 2.72 30.37
CA GLN A 152 -6.61 2.47 30.24
C GLN A 152 -7.02 2.62 28.75
N HIS A 153 -7.60 1.56 28.21
CA HIS A 153 -8.08 1.50 26.82
C HIS A 153 -9.32 2.39 26.63
N ILE A 154 -9.46 2.96 25.42
CA ILE A 154 -10.70 3.67 25.05
C ILE A 154 -11.89 2.72 25.17
N PRO A 155 -13.11 3.23 25.47
CA PRO A 155 -14.30 2.41 25.60
C PRO A 155 -14.73 1.83 24.24
N TYR A 156 -15.29 0.62 24.27
CA TYR A 156 -15.98 0.04 23.13
C TYR A 156 -17.20 0.90 22.75
N ARG A 157 -17.34 1.18 21.44
CA ARG A 157 -18.46 1.95 20.89
C ARG A 157 -18.84 1.38 19.53
N GLU A 158 -20.12 1.52 19.20
CA GLU A 158 -20.69 1.15 17.90
C GLU A 158 -21.20 2.40 17.15
N ASN A 159 -21.78 2.19 15.97
CA ASN A 159 -22.34 3.23 15.11
C ASN A 159 -21.33 4.29 14.68
N LYS A 160 -20.06 3.86 14.46
CA LYS A 160 -19.01 4.69 13.91
C LYS A 160 -19.06 4.71 12.40
N ASN A 161 -18.79 5.88 11.82
CA ASN A 161 -18.56 5.98 10.38
C ASN A 161 -17.26 5.25 10.01
N LEU A 162 -17.25 4.62 8.82
CA LEU A 162 -16.06 3.98 8.29
C LEU A 162 -14.94 5.01 8.17
N THR A 163 -13.84 4.75 8.88
CA THR A 163 -12.61 5.54 8.83
C THR A 163 -11.54 4.73 8.12
N GLY A 164 -10.73 5.36 7.28
CA GLY A 164 -9.70 4.74 6.47
C GLY A 164 -10.19 4.29 5.10
N THR A 165 -9.46 3.39 4.49
CA THR A 165 -9.67 2.92 3.11
C THR A 165 -10.48 1.62 3.11
N ALA A 166 -11.72 1.67 2.62
CA ALA A 166 -12.67 0.54 2.66
C ALA A 166 -12.10 -0.79 2.12
N ARG A 167 -11.23 -0.73 1.10
CA ARG A 167 -10.57 -1.92 0.53
C ARG A 167 -9.84 -2.74 1.59
N TYR A 168 -9.14 -2.09 2.50
CA TYR A 168 -8.29 -2.73 3.50
C TYR A 168 -8.91 -2.72 4.92
N ALA A 169 -9.96 -1.94 5.17
CA ALA A 169 -10.60 -1.83 6.47
C ALA A 169 -11.04 -3.20 7.02
N SER A 170 -10.89 -3.39 8.34
CA SER A 170 -11.34 -4.59 9.03
C SER A 170 -12.86 -4.79 8.93
N ILE A 171 -13.34 -6.00 9.14
CA ILE A 171 -14.79 -6.28 9.19
C ILE A 171 -15.45 -5.45 10.29
N ASN A 172 -14.84 -5.37 11.47
CA ASN A 172 -15.39 -4.57 12.57
C ASN A 172 -15.52 -3.08 12.21
N THR A 173 -14.57 -2.53 11.45
CA THR A 173 -14.66 -1.15 10.94
C THR A 173 -15.85 -0.98 9.99
N HIS A 174 -16.13 -1.96 9.12
CA HIS A 174 -17.31 -1.94 8.26
C HIS A 174 -18.62 -2.03 9.04
N LEU A 175 -18.63 -2.77 10.15
CA LEU A 175 -19.79 -2.91 11.05
C LEU A 175 -20.00 -1.68 11.95
N GLY A 176 -19.15 -0.65 11.84
CA GLY A 176 -19.27 0.56 12.63
C GLY A 176 -18.78 0.43 14.07
N ILE A 177 -17.95 -0.55 14.37
CA ILE A 177 -17.31 -0.73 15.67
C ILE A 177 -16.10 0.19 15.76
N GLU A 178 -15.87 0.76 16.93
CA GLU A 178 -14.67 1.59 17.21
C GLU A 178 -13.40 0.79 16.91
N GLN A 179 -12.44 1.41 16.22
CA GLN A 179 -11.18 0.76 15.85
C GLN A 179 -10.24 0.63 17.05
N SER A 180 -9.48 -0.46 17.08
CA SER A 180 -8.44 -0.73 18.05
C SER A 180 -7.21 -1.37 17.37
N ARG A 181 -6.26 -1.89 18.15
CA ARG A 181 -5.02 -2.51 17.62
C ARG A 181 -5.27 -3.64 16.64
N ARG A 182 -6.29 -4.46 16.89
CA ARG A 182 -6.67 -5.60 16.03
C ARG A 182 -7.01 -5.20 14.60
N ASP A 183 -7.63 -4.01 14.44
CA ASP A 183 -8.11 -3.53 13.14
C ASP A 183 -6.95 -3.10 12.22
N ASP A 184 -5.90 -2.48 12.77
CA ASP A 184 -4.68 -2.18 12.00
C ASP A 184 -4.00 -3.46 11.49
N LEU A 185 -3.93 -4.51 12.33
CA LEU A 185 -3.33 -5.79 11.94
C LEU A 185 -4.19 -6.58 10.95
N GLU A 186 -5.51 -6.57 11.07
CA GLU A 186 -6.42 -7.18 10.09
C GLU A 186 -6.26 -6.48 8.73
N SER A 187 -6.18 -5.15 8.74
CA SER A 187 -5.92 -4.37 7.52
C SER A 187 -4.58 -4.75 6.88
N LEU A 188 -3.52 -4.95 7.67
CA LEU A 188 -2.25 -5.43 7.15
C LEU A 188 -2.39 -6.82 6.51
N GLY A 189 -3.14 -7.72 7.11
CA GLY A 189 -3.41 -9.05 6.51
C GLY A 189 -4.01 -8.95 5.12
N TYR A 190 -4.97 -8.03 4.92
CA TYR A 190 -5.54 -7.78 3.58
C TYR A 190 -4.53 -7.13 2.63
N VAL A 191 -3.64 -6.26 3.10
CA VAL A 191 -2.56 -5.71 2.29
C VAL A 191 -1.61 -6.82 1.82
N LEU A 192 -1.21 -7.75 2.69
CA LEU A 192 -0.34 -8.86 2.33
C LEU A 192 -1.00 -9.78 1.29
N MET A 193 -2.30 -10.08 1.45
CA MET A 193 -3.04 -10.85 0.45
C MET A 193 -3.22 -10.07 -0.87
N TYR A 194 -3.40 -8.76 -0.82
CA TYR A 194 -3.41 -7.91 -2.01
C TYR A 194 -2.09 -8.00 -2.80
N PHE A 195 -0.95 -8.01 -2.13
CA PHE A 195 0.36 -8.18 -2.76
C PHE A 195 0.54 -9.59 -3.37
N ASN A 196 -0.02 -10.61 -2.73
CA ASN A 196 0.00 -11.98 -3.26
C ASN A 196 -0.91 -12.13 -4.49
N LEU A 197 -2.16 -11.63 -4.40
CA LEU A 197 -3.22 -11.87 -5.38
C LEU A 197 -3.20 -10.89 -6.57
N GLY A 198 -2.62 -9.69 -6.41
CA GLY A 198 -2.74 -8.62 -7.40
C GLY A 198 -3.97 -7.74 -7.19
N SER A 199 -5.04 -8.28 -6.63
CA SER A 199 -6.28 -7.59 -6.28
C SER A 199 -7.02 -8.36 -5.19
N LEU A 200 -8.01 -7.73 -4.55
CA LEU A 200 -8.87 -8.37 -3.54
C LEU A 200 -10.26 -8.65 -4.12
N PRO A 201 -10.97 -9.70 -3.66
CA PRO A 201 -12.26 -10.13 -4.20
C PRO A 201 -13.37 -9.07 -4.16
N TRP A 202 -13.22 -8.06 -3.31
CA TRP A 202 -14.15 -6.93 -3.14
C TRP A 202 -13.72 -5.65 -3.85
N GLN A 203 -12.76 -5.74 -4.79
CA GLN A 203 -12.40 -4.63 -5.67
C GLN A 203 -13.27 -4.61 -6.93
N GLY A 204 -13.40 -3.43 -7.54
CA GLY A 204 -14.11 -3.28 -8.81
C GLY A 204 -15.63 -3.38 -8.71
N LEU A 205 -16.21 -3.49 -7.52
CA LEU A 205 -17.66 -3.57 -7.34
C LEU A 205 -18.33 -2.26 -7.79
N LYS A 206 -19.30 -2.38 -8.71
CA LYS A 206 -20.10 -1.26 -9.21
C LYS A 206 -21.17 -0.89 -8.17
N ALA A 207 -21.38 0.40 -7.94
CA ALA A 207 -22.45 0.93 -7.07
C ALA A 207 -22.81 2.35 -7.51
N ALA A 208 -24.06 2.74 -7.34
CA ALA A 208 -24.53 4.06 -7.71
C ALA A 208 -24.06 5.14 -6.71
N THR A 209 -23.95 4.81 -5.42
CA THR A 209 -23.53 5.73 -4.38
C THR A 209 -22.32 5.21 -3.60
N LYS A 210 -21.60 6.14 -2.95
CA LYS A 210 -20.47 5.79 -2.07
C LYS A 210 -20.89 4.86 -0.93
N ARG A 211 -22.10 5.07 -0.36
CA ARG A 211 -22.67 4.24 0.70
C ARG A 211 -22.90 2.81 0.20
N GLN A 212 -23.61 2.66 -0.92
CA GLN A 212 -23.83 1.34 -1.54
C GLN A 212 -22.52 0.62 -1.88
N LYS A 213 -21.50 1.38 -2.34
CA LYS A 213 -20.18 0.80 -2.59
C LYS A 213 -19.57 0.22 -1.32
N TYR A 214 -19.67 0.92 -0.19
CA TYR A 214 -19.15 0.44 1.09
C TYR A 214 -19.93 -0.77 1.62
N GLU A 215 -21.25 -0.76 1.48
CA GLU A 215 -22.12 -1.87 1.83
C GLU A 215 -21.74 -3.14 1.03
N ARG A 216 -21.62 -3.04 -0.30
CA ARG A 216 -21.20 -4.16 -1.16
C ARG A 216 -19.79 -4.67 -0.84
N ILE A 217 -18.84 -3.79 -0.53
CA ILE A 217 -17.50 -4.20 -0.10
C ILE A 217 -17.58 -4.98 1.22
N SER A 218 -18.35 -4.47 2.19
CA SER A 218 -18.58 -5.11 3.47
C SER A 218 -19.19 -6.51 3.32
N GLU A 219 -20.29 -6.62 2.58
CA GLU A 219 -20.96 -7.89 2.29
C GLU A 219 -20.04 -8.91 1.63
N LYS A 220 -19.32 -8.47 0.58
CA LYS A 220 -18.38 -9.35 -0.12
C LYS A 220 -17.23 -9.79 0.77
N LYS A 221 -16.72 -8.90 1.63
CA LYS A 221 -15.64 -9.21 2.58
C LYS A 221 -16.11 -10.20 3.65
N MET A 222 -17.31 -10.02 4.21
CA MET A 222 -17.90 -10.93 5.19
C MET A 222 -18.25 -12.30 4.58
N SER A 223 -18.72 -12.32 3.34
CA SER A 223 -19.08 -13.56 2.63
C SER A 223 -17.90 -14.31 2.03
N THR A 224 -16.67 -13.78 2.13
CA THR A 224 -15.46 -14.44 1.67
C THR A 224 -14.71 -15.06 2.86
N PRO A 225 -14.76 -16.38 3.06
CA PRO A 225 -13.99 -17.06 4.11
C PRO A 225 -12.50 -16.81 3.95
N ILE A 226 -11.75 -16.76 5.06
CA ILE A 226 -10.30 -16.55 5.05
C ILE A 226 -9.60 -17.62 4.23
N GLU A 227 -10.03 -18.88 4.35
CA GLU A 227 -9.49 -20.03 3.64
C GLU A 227 -9.66 -19.91 2.12
N VAL A 228 -10.77 -19.29 1.69
CA VAL A 228 -11.03 -19.00 0.27
C VAL A 228 -10.15 -17.84 -0.21
N LEU A 229 -10.03 -16.77 0.60
CA LEU A 229 -9.17 -15.62 0.30
C LEU A 229 -7.70 -16.04 0.15
N CYS A 230 -7.23 -16.94 1.02
CA CYS A 230 -5.82 -17.38 1.07
C CYS A 230 -5.56 -18.65 0.25
N LYS A 231 -6.54 -19.15 -0.51
CA LYS A 231 -6.39 -20.39 -1.30
C LYS A 231 -5.23 -20.28 -2.27
N GLY A 232 -4.35 -21.30 -2.25
CA GLY A 232 -3.18 -21.38 -3.13
C GLY A 232 -1.94 -20.61 -2.60
N TYR A 233 -2.03 -20.03 -1.41
CA TYR A 233 -0.91 -19.39 -0.70
C TYR A 233 -0.60 -20.13 0.60
N PRO A 234 0.61 -19.94 1.19
CA PRO A 234 0.96 -20.57 2.46
C PRO A 234 -0.08 -20.34 3.55
N SER A 235 -0.35 -21.36 4.36
CA SER A 235 -1.37 -21.35 5.41
C SER A 235 -1.15 -20.27 6.48
N GLU A 236 0.06 -19.75 6.58
CA GLU A 236 0.44 -18.69 7.51
C GLU A 236 -0.35 -17.41 7.28
N PHE A 237 -0.74 -17.10 6.04
CA PHE A 237 -1.59 -15.94 5.75
C PHE A 237 -3.00 -16.11 6.31
N ALA A 238 -3.57 -17.31 6.20
CA ALA A 238 -4.85 -17.64 6.82
C ALA A 238 -4.74 -17.62 8.34
N THR A 239 -3.70 -18.21 8.90
CA THR A 239 -3.43 -18.22 10.34
C THR A 239 -3.30 -16.79 10.89
N TYR A 240 -2.57 -15.91 10.19
CA TYR A 240 -2.44 -14.49 10.53
C TYR A 240 -3.81 -13.79 10.62
N LEU A 241 -4.63 -13.91 9.58
CA LEU A 241 -5.95 -13.27 9.52
C LEU A 241 -6.91 -13.83 10.58
N ASN A 242 -6.92 -15.16 10.79
CA ASN A 242 -7.71 -15.80 11.84
C ASN A 242 -7.29 -15.32 13.22
N PHE A 243 -5.99 -15.19 13.49
CA PHE A 243 -5.48 -14.62 14.74
C PHE A 243 -6.00 -13.19 14.95
N CYS A 244 -5.85 -12.31 13.94
CA CYS A 244 -6.30 -10.92 14.06
C CYS A 244 -7.82 -10.82 14.32
N ARG A 245 -8.62 -11.63 13.65
CA ARG A 245 -10.09 -11.67 13.86
C ARG A 245 -10.52 -12.26 15.18
N SER A 246 -9.70 -13.10 15.82
CA SER A 246 -9.98 -13.70 17.12
C SER A 246 -9.73 -12.74 18.28
N LEU A 247 -8.99 -11.65 18.06
CA LEU A 247 -8.67 -10.67 19.09
C LEU A 247 -9.92 -9.91 19.54
N ARG A 248 -10.07 -9.74 20.85
CA ARG A 248 -11.07 -8.85 21.44
C ARG A 248 -10.67 -7.39 21.23
N PHE A 249 -11.59 -6.48 21.49
CA PHE A 249 -11.43 -5.05 21.26
C PHE A 249 -10.20 -4.45 21.96
N ASP A 250 -9.93 -4.84 23.19
CA ASP A 250 -8.87 -4.32 24.04
C ASP A 250 -7.65 -5.25 24.17
N ASP A 251 -7.65 -6.41 23.50
CA ASP A 251 -6.54 -7.34 23.55
C ASP A 251 -5.26 -6.71 23.01
N LYS A 252 -4.14 -7.03 23.68
CA LYS A 252 -2.80 -6.74 23.15
C LYS A 252 -2.42 -7.87 22.18
N PRO A 253 -2.19 -7.56 20.89
CA PRO A 253 -1.77 -8.56 19.92
C PRO A 253 -0.37 -9.11 20.28
N ASP A 254 -0.15 -10.39 19.99
CA ASP A 254 1.18 -10.99 20.01
C ASP A 254 1.91 -10.73 18.69
N TYR A 255 2.55 -9.56 18.60
CA TYR A 255 3.30 -9.16 17.41
C TYR A 255 4.50 -10.07 17.15
N SER A 256 5.13 -10.59 18.21
CA SER A 256 6.25 -11.52 18.08
C SER A 256 5.83 -12.81 17.43
N TYR A 257 4.69 -13.36 17.85
CA TYR A 257 4.09 -14.55 17.23
C TYR A 257 3.81 -14.31 15.75
N LEU A 258 3.20 -13.17 15.39
CA LEU A 258 2.86 -12.85 14.00
C LEU A 258 4.11 -12.72 13.12
N ARG A 259 5.18 -12.09 13.63
CA ARG A 259 6.46 -12.05 12.90
C ARG A 259 7.09 -13.44 12.79
N GLN A 260 7.08 -14.23 13.86
CA GLN A 260 7.67 -15.57 13.87
C GLN A 260 6.96 -16.51 12.88
N LEU A 261 5.65 -16.38 12.72
CA LEU A 261 4.86 -17.11 11.75
C LEU A 261 5.43 -16.94 10.33
N PHE A 262 5.67 -15.71 9.90
CA PHE A 262 6.23 -15.42 8.59
C PHE A 262 7.74 -15.68 8.49
N ARG A 263 8.51 -15.49 9.57
CA ARG A 263 9.94 -15.83 9.61
C ARG A 263 10.17 -17.32 9.46
N ASN A 264 9.36 -18.15 10.12
CA ASN A 264 9.42 -19.61 9.98
C ASN A 264 9.12 -20.03 8.53
N LEU A 265 8.11 -19.41 7.90
CA LEU A 265 7.80 -19.63 6.49
C LEU A 265 8.98 -19.21 5.60
N PHE A 266 9.57 -18.04 5.83
CA PHE A 266 10.71 -17.52 5.10
C PHE A 266 11.89 -18.51 5.10
N HIS A 267 12.22 -19.02 6.29
CA HIS A 267 13.29 -20.04 6.43
C HIS A 267 12.95 -21.36 5.75
N ARG A 268 11.70 -21.86 5.88
CA ARG A 268 11.27 -23.09 5.20
C ARG A 268 11.34 -23.00 3.68
N GLN A 269 11.14 -21.81 3.13
CA GLN A 269 11.29 -21.54 1.70
C GLN A 269 12.76 -21.39 1.25
N GLY A 270 13.73 -21.48 2.16
CA GLY A 270 15.15 -21.31 1.87
C GLY A 270 15.56 -19.90 1.48
N PHE A 271 14.76 -18.89 1.81
CA PHE A 271 15.08 -17.50 1.51
C PHE A 271 16.14 -16.95 2.47
N SER A 272 16.94 -15.99 1.98
CA SER A 272 17.94 -15.26 2.77
C SER A 272 17.52 -13.80 2.98
N TYR A 273 17.89 -13.23 4.14
CA TYR A 273 17.65 -11.81 4.47
C TYR A 273 18.67 -10.88 3.78
N ASP A 274 18.73 -10.96 2.47
CA ASP A 274 19.59 -10.10 1.63
C ASP A 274 18.94 -8.75 1.28
N TYR A 275 17.66 -8.57 1.66
CA TYR A 275 16.84 -7.39 1.34
C TYR A 275 16.77 -7.08 -0.17
N VAL A 276 16.93 -8.10 -1.01
CA VAL A 276 16.72 -7.97 -2.44
C VAL A 276 15.22 -8.17 -2.72
N PHE A 277 14.57 -7.06 -3.04
CA PHE A 277 13.15 -7.03 -3.40
C PHE A 277 12.96 -7.15 -4.92
N ASP A 278 11.76 -7.49 -5.36
CA ASP A 278 11.43 -7.67 -6.78
C ASP A 278 11.80 -6.46 -7.65
N TRP A 279 11.56 -5.23 -7.15
CA TRP A 279 11.92 -3.99 -7.88
C TRP A 279 13.41 -3.75 -8.03
N ASN A 280 14.24 -4.33 -7.19
CA ASN A 280 15.69 -4.27 -7.35
C ASN A 280 16.14 -5.11 -8.55
N MET A 281 15.52 -6.27 -8.74
CA MET A 281 15.83 -7.18 -9.84
C MET A 281 15.43 -6.60 -11.20
N LEU A 282 14.33 -5.84 -11.28
CA LEU A 282 13.86 -5.20 -12.51
C LEU A 282 14.83 -4.12 -13.00
N LYS A 283 15.48 -3.37 -12.10
CA LYS A 283 16.54 -2.42 -12.48
C LYS A 283 17.74 -3.13 -13.08
N PHE A 284 18.15 -4.26 -12.53
CA PHE A 284 19.26 -5.05 -13.07
C PHE A 284 18.90 -5.70 -14.42
N GLY A 285 17.65 -6.14 -14.60
CA GLY A 285 17.16 -6.68 -15.88
C GLY A 285 17.12 -5.61 -16.98
N ALA A 286 16.66 -4.41 -16.66
CA ALA A 286 16.63 -3.27 -17.60
C ALA A 286 18.07 -2.81 -17.98
N SER A 287 19.01 -2.79 -17.03
CA SER A 287 20.40 -2.48 -17.28
C SER A 287 21.05 -3.54 -18.18
N ARG A 288 20.86 -4.84 -17.87
CA ARG A 288 21.38 -5.94 -18.72
C ARG A 288 20.79 -5.91 -20.12
N ALA A 289 19.49 -5.70 -20.26
CA ALA A 289 18.83 -5.62 -21.57
C ALA A 289 19.35 -4.41 -22.38
N ALA A 290 19.66 -3.28 -21.73
CA ALA A 290 20.29 -2.12 -22.38
C ALA A 290 21.73 -2.41 -22.80
N ASP A 291 22.50 -3.06 -21.93
CA ASP A 291 23.90 -3.46 -22.20
C ASP A 291 23.96 -4.50 -23.33
N ASP A 292 23.05 -5.48 -23.32
CA ASP A 292 22.96 -6.51 -24.38
C ASP A 292 22.54 -5.90 -25.71
N ALA A 293 21.57 -4.98 -25.71
CA ALA A 293 21.13 -4.25 -26.92
C ALA A 293 22.25 -3.34 -27.47
N GLU A 294 23.04 -2.71 -26.62
CA GLU A 294 24.19 -1.89 -27.05
C GLU A 294 25.32 -2.77 -27.59
N ARG A 295 25.54 -3.95 -26.99
CA ARG A 295 26.52 -4.93 -27.48
C ARG A 295 26.13 -5.45 -28.87
N GLU A 296 24.84 -5.84 -29.02
CA GLU A 296 24.32 -6.32 -30.31
C GLU A 296 24.38 -5.24 -31.39
N ARG A 297 24.16 -3.96 -31.02
CA ARG A 297 24.33 -2.83 -31.93
C ARG A 297 25.79 -2.64 -32.36
N ARG A 298 26.74 -2.76 -31.44
CA ARG A 298 28.20 -2.70 -31.74
C ARG A 298 28.62 -3.84 -32.64
N ASP A 299 28.21 -5.07 -32.35
CA ASP A 299 28.51 -6.25 -33.18
C ASP A 299 27.93 -6.12 -34.59
N ARG A 300 26.73 -5.52 -34.71
CA ARG A 300 26.10 -5.24 -36.02
C ARG A 300 26.85 -4.16 -36.80
N GLU A 301 27.29 -3.10 -36.15
CA GLU A 301 28.12 -2.07 -36.78
C GLU A 301 29.50 -2.60 -37.21
N GLU A 302 30.10 -3.47 -36.43
CA GLU A 302 31.38 -4.10 -36.74
C GLU A 302 31.25 -5.04 -37.94
N ARG A 303 30.21 -5.83 -38.03
CA ARG A 303 29.89 -6.67 -39.22
C ARG A 303 29.68 -5.81 -40.46
N LEU A 304 28.99 -4.69 -40.35
CA LEU A 304 28.79 -3.76 -41.46
C LEU A 304 30.11 -3.07 -41.91
N ARG A 305 31.04 -2.80 -40.99
CA ARG A 305 32.39 -2.25 -41.32
C ARG A 305 33.23 -3.31 -42.04
N HIS A 306 33.18 -4.57 -41.65
CA HIS A 306 33.89 -5.68 -42.30
C HIS A 306 33.31 -6.01 -43.68
N SER A 307 32.02 -5.80 -43.92
CA SER A 307 31.39 -6.02 -45.22
C SER A 307 31.65 -4.86 -46.23
N ARG A 308 32.18 -3.71 -45.77
CA ARG A 308 32.48 -2.52 -46.61
C ARG A 308 33.94 -2.40 -47.04
N ASN A 309 34.78 -3.41 -46.80
CA ASN A 309 36.16 -3.40 -47.25
C ASN A 309 36.28 -4.24 -48.54
N PRO A 310 36.25 -3.61 -49.76
CA PRO A 310 36.58 -4.26 -51.01
C PRO A 310 38.01 -3.91 -51.36
N ALA A 311 38.96 -4.75 -50.99
CA ALA A 311 40.30 -4.72 -51.55
C ALA A 311 40.76 -6.17 -51.58
N THR A 312 41.17 -6.72 -52.63
CA THR A 312 41.98 -6.35 -53.74
C THR A 312 41.86 -7.41 -54.84
N ARG A 313 41.93 -6.91 -56.03
CA ARG A 313 42.03 -7.65 -57.29
C ARG A 313 43.16 -8.65 -57.28
N GLY A 314 42.88 -9.83 -57.87
CA GLY A 314 43.87 -10.78 -58.40
C GLY A 314 43.17 -11.71 -59.36
N LEU A 315 43.26 -11.38 -60.67
CA LEU A 315 42.90 -12.20 -61.84
C LEU A 315 44.10 -13.07 -62.25
N PRO A 316 44.01 -13.93 -63.27
CA PRO A 316 43.35 -15.23 -63.33
C PRO A 316 44.35 -16.33 -63.83
N SER A 317 44.00 -17.58 -63.77
CA SER A 317 44.51 -18.54 -64.79
C SER A 317 43.60 -19.79 -64.91
N THR A 318 43.06 -19.89 -66.05
CA THR A 318 42.72 -21.00 -66.95
C THR A 318 43.00 -22.42 -66.47
N ALA A 319 42.02 -23.32 -66.53
CA ALA A 319 41.87 -24.35 -67.51
C ALA A 319 40.89 -25.47 -67.10
N SER A 320 39.90 -25.63 -67.93
CA SER A 320 39.39 -26.88 -68.55
C SER A 320 39.04 -28.10 -67.70
N GLY A 321 37.80 -28.56 -67.84
CA GLY A 321 37.59 -29.98 -67.91
C GLY A 321 36.28 -30.54 -67.32
N ARG A 322 35.29 -30.62 -68.22
CA ARG A 322 34.30 -31.74 -68.36
C ARG A 322 33.32 -32.09 -67.23
N LEU A 323 32.08 -31.76 -67.46
CA LEU A 323 30.89 -32.60 -67.72
C LEU A 323 30.59 -33.85 -66.86
N ARG A 324 29.44 -33.82 -66.26
CA ARG A 324 28.29 -34.79 -66.12
C ARG A 324 27.80 -34.71 -64.68
N GLY A 325 26.54 -34.55 -64.43
CA GLY A 325 25.29 -34.99 -64.85
C GLY A 325 24.35 -35.02 -63.66
N THR A 326 23.22 -34.39 -63.83
CA THR A 326 21.90 -34.71 -63.29
C THR A 326 21.76 -35.34 -61.92
N GLN A 327 21.06 -34.65 -60.98
CA GLN A 327 19.68 -34.95 -60.61
C GLN A 327 19.18 -34.00 -59.53
N GLU A 328 18.05 -33.43 -59.85
CA GLU A 328 17.16 -32.71 -58.92
C GLU A 328 16.62 -33.67 -57.85
N VAL A 329 16.60 -33.24 -56.62
CA VAL A 329 15.62 -33.69 -55.63
C VAL A 329 15.16 -32.49 -54.80
N ALA A 330 13.87 -32.21 -54.88
CA ALA A 330 13.17 -31.16 -54.16
C ALA A 330 12.98 -31.50 -52.67
N PRO A 331 12.84 -30.52 -51.77
CA PRO A 331 12.59 -30.75 -50.35
C PRO A 331 11.11 -31.03 -50.05
N PRO A 332 10.80 -31.84 -49.01
CA PRO A 332 9.41 -32.17 -48.67
C PRO A 332 8.74 -31.08 -47.81
N THR A 333 7.50 -30.81 -48.17
CA THR A 333 6.52 -30.05 -47.44
C THR A 333 5.99 -30.74 -46.20
N PRO A 334 5.60 -30.02 -45.13
CA PRO A 334 5.03 -30.61 -43.93
C PRO A 334 3.53 -30.86 -44.08
N LEU A 335 3.09 -32.03 -43.65
CA LEU A 335 1.71 -32.49 -43.60
C LEU A 335 0.95 -31.93 -42.42
N THR A 336 -0.22 -31.42 -42.67
CA THR A 336 -1.31 -31.11 -41.71
C THR A 336 -2.05 -32.42 -41.34
N PRO A 337 -2.50 -32.58 -40.09
CA PRO A 337 -3.49 -33.64 -39.79
C PRO A 337 -4.92 -33.05 -39.78
N THR A 338 -5.73 -33.72 -40.52
CA THR A 338 -7.18 -33.61 -40.67
C THR A 338 -7.94 -34.11 -39.45
N SER A 339 -9.04 -33.39 -39.18
CA SER A 339 -10.11 -33.73 -38.26
C SER A 339 -10.84 -35.03 -38.53
N HIS A 340 -11.19 -35.76 -37.47
CA HIS A 340 -12.33 -36.69 -37.50
C HIS A 340 -13.25 -36.46 -36.28
N THR A 341 -14.47 -36.08 -36.62
CA THR A 341 -15.68 -36.12 -35.82
C THR A 341 -16.16 -37.51 -35.54
N ALA A 342 -16.66 -37.77 -34.33
CA ALA A 342 -17.79 -38.66 -34.12
C ALA A 342 -18.48 -38.42 -32.78
N ASN A 343 -19.75 -38.11 -32.91
CA ASN A 343 -20.83 -38.08 -31.92
C ASN A 343 -20.90 -39.32 -31.02
N THR A 344 -21.33 -39.07 -29.76
CA THR A 344 -22.53 -39.73 -29.20
C THR A 344 -22.82 -39.19 -27.80
N SER A 345 -23.98 -38.54 -27.65
CA SER A 345 -24.73 -38.43 -26.38
C SER A 345 -25.46 -39.72 -26.07
N PRO A 346 -25.80 -39.98 -24.78
CA PRO A 346 -27.20 -39.85 -24.44
C PRO A 346 -27.47 -39.20 -23.04
N ARG A 347 -28.51 -38.44 -22.96
CA ARG A 347 -29.36 -38.15 -21.79
C ARG A 347 -30.54 -39.19 -21.80
N PRO A 348 -31.44 -39.21 -20.76
CA PRO A 348 -31.51 -38.67 -19.40
C PRO A 348 -31.98 -39.72 -18.36
N VAL A 349 -31.97 -39.41 -17.04
CA VAL A 349 -33.07 -39.79 -16.13
C VAL A 349 -33.15 -38.81 -14.94
N SER A 350 -34.36 -38.42 -14.68
CA SER A 350 -34.95 -37.60 -13.64
C SER A 350 -34.84 -38.20 -12.23
N GLY A 351 -34.68 -37.36 -11.24
CA GLY A 351 -34.88 -37.69 -9.84
C GLY A 351 -35.18 -36.42 -9.03
N MET A 352 -36.48 -36.21 -8.78
CA MET A 352 -37.01 -35.25 -7.81
C MET A 352 -36.59 -35.64 -6.41
N GLU A 353 -36.11 -34.67 -5.60
CA GLU A 353 -36.39 -34.65 -4.16
C GLU A 353 -36.30 -33.24 -3.58
N ARG A 354 -37.44 -32.74 -3.22
CA ARG A 354 -37.98 -31.97 -2.11
C ARG A 354 -37.08 -31.05 -1.34
N GLU A 355 -37.47 -29.78 -1.46
CA GLU A 355 -37.24 -28.66 -0.54
C GLU A 355 -37.56 -29.01 0.90
N ARG A 356 -36.68 -28.62 1.84
CA ARG A 356 -37.05 -28.32 3.23
C ARG A 356 -36.61 -26.90 3.56
N LYS A 357 -37.57 -25.99 3.47
CA LYS A 357 -37.52 -24.67 4.12
C LYS A 357 -37.48 -24.88 5.63
N VAL A 358 -36.42 -24.40 6.29
CA VAL A 358 -36.43 -24.17 7.74
C VAL A 358 -36.55 -22.68 7.98
N SER A 359 -37.74 -22.28 8.36
CA SER A 359 -38.11 -20.95 8.85
C SER A 359 -37.61 -20.80 10.29
N MET A 360 -36.65 -19.89 10.54
CA MET A 360 -36.36 -19.43 11.90
C MET A 360 -37.22 -18.23 12.22
N ARG A 361 -38.16 -18.45 13.12
CA ARG A 361 -39.00 -17.43 13.78
C ARG A 361 -38.13 -16.56 14.70
N LEU A 362 -38.19 -15.26 14.47
CA LEU A 362 -37.78 -14.24 15.43
C LEU A 362 -38.71 -14.30 16.67
N HIS A 363 -38.14 -14.47 17.84
CA HIS A 363 -38.81 -14.15 19.11
C HIS A 363 -38.55 -12.67 19.45
N ARG A 364 -39.61 -11.87 19.38
CA ARG A 364 -39.72 -10.56 20.03
C ARG A 364 -40.00 -10.78 21.52
N GLY A 365 -39.05 -10.33 22.37
CA GLY A 365 -39.30 -10.12 23.79
C GLY A 365 -39.52 -8.63 24.05
N ALA A 366 -40.64 -8.30 24.64
CA ALA A 366 -41.07 -6.94 24.99
C ALA A 366 -40.33 -6.39 26.23
N PRO A 367 -40.41 -5.04 26.47
CA PRO A 367 -39.54 -4.35 27.40
C PRO A 367 -40.07 -4.43 28.86
N VAL A 368 -39.12 -4.51 29.80
CA VAL A 368 -39.40 -4.32 31.22
C VAL A 368 -38.99 -2.92 31.61
N ASN A 369 -39.98 -2.11 31.96
CA ASN A 369 -39.85 -0.86 32.69
C ASN A 369 -39.39 -1.12 34.11
N ILE A 370 -38.33 -0.43 34.56
CA ILE A 370 -38.15 -0.12 35.99
C ILE A 370 -37.86 1.37 36.12
N SER A 371 -38.67 1.98 36.91
CA SER A 371 -38.82 3.39 37.25
C SER A 371 -37.71 3.93 38.12
N SER A 372 -37.56 5.24 37.94
CA SER A 372 -36.81 6.24 38.69
C SER A 372 -36.90 6.15 40.21
N SER A 373 -35.80 6.48 40.89
CA SER A 373 -35.85 7.36 42.08
C SER A 373 -34.48 7.99 42.32
N ASP A 374 -34.48 9.29 42.27
CA ASP A 374 -33.81 10.33 43.07
C ASP A 374 -32.47 10.04 43.77
N LEU A 375 -31.50 10.93 43.49
CA LEU A 375 -31.03 11.83 44.56
C LEU A 375 -30.07 12.92 43.97
N THR A 376 -30.49 14.14 44.27
CA THR A 376 -29.86 15.44 44.16
C THR A 376 -28.56 15.52 44.97
N GLY A 377 -27.58 16.32 44.48
CA GLY A 377 -26.43 16.72 45.31
C GLY A 377 -25.46 17.67 44.58
N ARG A 378 -25.81 18.94 44.59
CA ARG A 378 -25.01 20.15 44.79
C ARG A 378 -23.70 20.38 44.03
N GLN A 379 -23.75 21.54 43.39
CA GLN A 379 -22.69 22.46 42.96
C GLN A 379 -21.64 22.71 44.06
N ASP A 380 -20.40 22.91 43.63
CA ASP A 380 -19.57 23.98 44.17
C ASP A 380 -18.62 24.53 43.13
N THR A 381 -18.75 25.85 43.00
CA THR A 381 -17.92 26.77 42.23
C THR A 381 -16.74 27.20 43.11
N SER A 382 -15.54 27.20 42.57
CA SER A 382 -14.52 28.15 43.04
C SER A 382 -13.62 28.61 41.91
N ARG A 383 -13.72 29.88 41.67
CA ARG A 383 -12.77 30.79 40.99
C ARG A 383 -11.46 30.87 41.77
N MET A 384 -10.39 31.08 41.07
CA MET A 384 -9.28 32.05 41.30
C MET A 384 -8.11 31.62 40.45
N SER A 385 -7.43 32.40 39.78
CA SER A 385 -7.01 33.76 39.50
C SER A 385 -5.58 33.71 38.96
N THR A 386 -5.39 34.41 37.89
CA THR A 386 -4.20 35.01 37.27
C THR A 386 -2.91 35.16 38.08
N SER A 387 -1.77 34.87 37.41
CA SER A 387 -0.54 35.68 37.50
C SER A 387 0.47 35.20 36.43
N GLN A 388 0.67 35.98 35.38
CA GLN A 388 1.83 36.74 34.91
C GLN A 388 3.24 36.19 35.21
N ARG A 389 4.02 35.96 34.10
CA ARG A 389 5.34 36.55 33.71
C ARG A 389 5.88 35.71 32.54
N SER A 390 5.99 36.23 31.36
CA SER A 390 6.90 37.19 30.69
C SER A 390 8.37 36.77 30.61
N ARG A 391 8.83 36.78 29.32
CA ARG A 391 10.21 36.94 28.78
C ARG A 391 11.01 35.61 28.70
N ASP A 392 11.62 35.25 27.58
CA ASP A 392 12.30 36.04 26.56
C ASP A 392 12.25 35.34 25.19
N VAL A 393 12.06 36.16 24.16
CA VAL A 393 12.10 35.80 22.75
C VAL A 393 13.43 36.30 22.21
N ALA A 394 14.28 35.37 21.79
CA ALA A 394 15.41 35.71 20.91
C ALA A 394 14.94 35.64 19.45
N SER A 395 14.88 36.80 18.82
CA SER A 395 14.51 36.97 17.43
C SER A 395 15.60 36.46 16.49
N LEU A 396 15.26 35.53 15.62
CA LEU A 396 15.99 35.30 14.38
C LEU A 396 15.18 35.89 13.23
N ARG A 397 15.64 37.06 12.78
CA ARG A 397 15.15 37.71 11.55
C ARG A 397 15.72 36.97 10.35
N LEU A 398 14.89 36.27 9.61
CA LEU A 398 15.18 35.82 8.26
C LEU A 398 14.77 36.93 7.27
N HIS A 399 15.77 37.48 6.56
CA HIS A 399 15.55 38.36 5.42
C HIS A 399 15.13 37.50 4.22
N ALA A 400 13.85 37.53 3.86
CA ALA A 400 13.38 36.98 2.61
C ALA A 400 13.49 38.05 1.50
N ALA A 401 14.35 37.80 0.54
CA ALA A 401 14.41 38.56 -0.70
C ALA A 401 13.15 38.30 -1.54
N ARG A 402 12.41 39.38 -1.79
CA ARG A 402 11.30 39.41 -2.76
C ARG A 402 11.83 39.16 -4.16
N GLN A 403 11.44 38.06 -4.79
CA GLN A 403 11.28 38.00 -6.24
C GLN A 403 9.98 37.27 -6.56
N GLY A 404 9.06 38.01 -7.15
CA GLY A 404 7.74 37.55 -7.53
C GLY A 404 7.82 36.66 -8.78
N ALA A 405 7.25 35.49 -8.67
CA ALA A 405 6.82 34.69 -9.81
C ALA A 405 5.31 34.47 -9.71
N ARG A 406 4.57 35.23 -10.50
CA ARG A 406 3.15 35.03 -10.74
C ARG A 406 2.97 33.78 -11.59
N CYS A 407 2.51 32.69 -11.02
CA CYS A 407 1.95 31.57 -11.78
C CYS A 407 0.53 31.88 -12.20
N ARG A 408 0.32 32.10 -13.50
CA ARG A 408 -1.03 32.07 -14.12
C ARG A 408 -1.48 30.61 -14.27
N PRO A 409 -2.76 30.31 -14.01
CA PRO A 409 -3.30 28.97 -14.31
C PRO A 409 -3.53 28.85 -15.82
N GLN A 410 -2.90 27.86 -16.45
CA GLN A 410 -3.24 27.44 -17.81
C GLN A 410 -4.49 26.58 -17.78
N ARG A 411 -5.49 26.96 -18.59
CA ARG A 411 -6.68 26.15 -18.90
C ARG A 411 -6.28 24.92 -19.74
N PRO A 412 -6.88 23.75 -19.53
CA PRO A 412 -6.63 22.60 -20.38
C PRO A 412 -7.27 22.82 -21.76
N ARG A 413 -6.49 22.60 -22.81
CA ARG A 413 -6.98 22.51 -24.20
C ARG A 413 -7.76 21.20 -24.34
N ARG A 414 -8.99 21.33 -24.85
CA ARG A 414 -9.78 20.21 -25.42
C ARG A 414 -9.04 19.70 -26.64
N THR A 415 -8.73 18.43 -26.66
CA THR A 415 -8.49 17.67 -27.90
C THR A 415 -9.60 16.65 -28.07
N THR A 416 -10.39 16.89 -29.10
CA THR A 416 -11.26 15.93 -29.79
C THR A 416 -10.38 14.89 -30.48
N TYR A 417 -10.52 13.65 -30.14
CA TYR A 417 -10.70 12.45 -30.96
C TYR A 417 -11.03 11.27 -30.05
#